data_df89bc681ba281bd6577d4fc9beb1bc1
#
_entry.id   df89bc681ba281bd6577d4fc9beb1bc1
#
_cell.length_a   1.000
_cell.length_b   1.000
_cell.length_c   1.000
_cell.angle_alpha   90.00
_cell.angle_beta   90.00
_cell.angle_gamma   90.00
#
_symmetry.space_group_name_H-M   'P 1'
#
loop_
_entity.id
_entity.type
_entity.pdbx_description
1 polymer ?
#
loop_
_entity_poly.entity_id
_entity_poly.type
_entity_poly.pdbx_seq_one_letter_code
_entity_poly.pdbx_strand_id
1 'polypeptide(L)'
;GANPFVLSTEKLKTLAKMVKEYYPFYKTIGCFARITDIMPKSLEDLKELRALGYDGITIGVETGDDESLTFMNKGFQSKDVLEQCRKLDEAGISYNFFYLTGIYGAGRGEVGAKKTAMLFNQLNPKIIESSMLTIYKTSELYQEIQKGNWKEESEIEKLIELKTLVENLTINTRIVTDGASNLIQVRGNLPADKKKLIKHLEYQISNADEASLREYRVNLRHL
;
A
#
# COMPACT_ATOMS: atom_id res chain seq x y z
N GLY A 1 11.50 -3.49 6.31
CA GLY A 1 12.46 -2.52 5.84
C GLY A 1 12.47 -1.26 6.65
N ALA A 2 13.54 -0.50 6.53
CA ALA A 2 13.63 0.79 7.20
C ALA A 2 12.73 1.83 6.53
N ASN A 3 12.14 2.72 7.34
CA ASN A 3 11.40 3.88 6.87
C ASN A 3 12.26 5.15 7.08
N PRO A 4 13.17 5.49 6.16
CA PRO A 4 14.05 6.63 6.36
C PRO A 4 13.33 7.97 6.24
N PHE A 5 12.15 8.04 5.62
CA PHE A 5 11.44 9.30 5.44
C PHE A 5 10.88 9.90 6.74
N VAL A 6 10.88 9.12 7.84
CA VAL A 6 10.61 9.60 9.21
C VAL A 6 11.65 10.63 9.69
N LEU A 7 12.82 10.65 9.11
CA LEU A 7 13.87 11.60 9.45
C LEU A 7 13.52 13.03 9.07
N SER A 8 14.08 14.00 9.79
CA SER A 8 13.96 15.42 9.44
C SER A 8 14.55 15.69 8.04
N THR A 9 14.07 16.75 7.40
CA THR A 9 14.57 17.20 6.09
C THR A 9 16.08 17.35 6.08
N GLU A 10 16.69 17.94 7.13
CA GLU A 10 18.13 18.12 7.22
C GLU A 10 18.91 16.78 7.28
N LYS A 11 18.38 15.78 7.99
CA LYS A 11 18.99 14.44 8.00
C LYS A 11 18.87 13.75 6.63
N LEU A 12 17.73 13.89 5.96
CA LEU A 12 17.55 13.37 4.60
C LEU A 12 18.49 14.04 3.61
N LYS A 13 18.72 15.36 3.70
CA LYS A 13 19.72 16.09 2.90
C LYS A 13 21.14 15.54 3.15
N THR A 14 21.48 15.28 4.40
CA THR A 14 22.79 14.70 4.76
C THR A 14 22.96 13.32 4.14
N LEU A 15 21.92 12.45 4.23
CA LEU A 15 21.94 11.13 3.60
C LEU A 15 22.09 11.23 2.07
N ALA A 16 21.39 12.14 1.42
CA ALA A 16 21.52 12.32 -0.02
C ALA A 16 22.94 12.73 -0.44
N LYS A 17 23.61 13.62 0.34
CA LYS A 17 25.01 13.99 0.10
C LYS A 17 25.94 12.77 0.23
N MET A 18 25.76 11.96 1.27
CA MET A 18 26.53 10.71 1.45
C MET A 18 26.29 9.73 0.30
N VAL A 19 25.02 9.53 -0.09
CA VAL A 19 24.71 8.67 -1.26
C VAL A 19 25.43 9.17 -2.51
N LYS A 20 25.44 10.49 -2.75
CA LYS A 20 26.12 11.07 -3.90
C LYS A 20 27.64 10.87 -3.86
N GLU A 21 28.24 10.92 -2.69
CA GLU A 21 29.68 10.69 -2.49
C GLU A 21 30.06 9.24 -2.84
N TYR A 22 29.31 8.25 -2.34
CA TYR A 22 29.62 6.84 -2.55
C TYR A 22 29.06 6.25 -3.86
N TYR A 23 27.98 6.82 -4.38
CA TYR A 23 27.28 6.38 -5.60
C TYR A 23 27.03 7.57 -6.55
N PRO A 24 28.08 8.19 -7.14
CA PRO A 24 27.96 9.44 -7.88
C PRO A 24 27.05 9.39 -9.12
N PHE A 25 26.76 8.18 -9.62
CA PHE A 25 25.96 7.94 -10.82
C PHE A 25 24.50 7.54 -10.52
N TYR A 26 24.04 7.60 -9.25
CA TYR A 26 22.66 7.33 -8.95
C TYR A 26 21.75 8.34 -9.64
N LYS A 27 20.55 7.90 -10.03
CA LYS A 27 19.53 8.76 -10.68
C LYS A 27 18.49 9.24 -9.67
N THR A 28 18.06 8.35 -8.79
CA THR A 28 17.01 8.62 -7.80
C THR A 28 17.31 7.92 -6.47
N ILE A 29 16.75 8.47 -5.39
CA ILE A 29 16.75 7.89 -4.05
C ILE A 29 15.31 7.54 -3.73
N GLY A 30 14.94 6.27 -3.90
CA GLY A 30 13.65 5.74 -3.44
C GLY A 30 13.71 5.32 -1.98
N CYS A 31 12.62 5.47 -1.25
CA CYS A 31 12.53 5.01 0.12
C CYS A 31 11.07 4.76 0.54
N PHE A 32 10.89 4.12 1.70
CA PHE A 32 9.58 3.97 2.32
C PHE A 32 9.22 5.20 3.15
N ALA A 33 7.91 5.50 3.20
CA ALA A 33 7.32 6.55 4.00
C ALA A 33 5.95 6.13 4.55
N ARG A 34 5.53 6.76 5.62
CA ARG A 34 4.12 6.83 6.04
C ARG A 34 3.57 8.20 5.69
N ILE A 35 2.27 8.34 5.63
CA ILE A 35 1.62 9.66 5.46
C ILE A 35 2.06 10.61 6.57
N THR A 36 2.12 10.12 7.82
CA THR A 36 2.57 10.88 8.99
C THR A 36 4.02 11.39 8.89
N ASP A 37 4.86 10.79 8.06
CA ASP A 37 6.24 11.23 7.85
C ASP A 37 6.34 12.37 6.80
N ILE A 38 5.33 12.47 5.93
CA ILE A 38 5.24 13.52 4.91
C ILE A 38 4.60 14.78 5.50
N MET A 39 3.61 14.61 6.40
CA MET A 39 2.86 15.72 7.02
C MET A 39 3.74 16.86 7.55
N PRO A 40 4.83 16.60 8.34
CA PRO A 40 5.64 17.67 8.92
C PRO A 40 6.59 18.36 7.93
N LYS A 41 6.71 17.86 6.70
CA LYS A 41 7.58 18.45 5.68
C LYS A 41 6.81 19.49 4.88
N SER A 42 7.36 20.71 4.77
CA SER A 42 6.81 21.74 3.93
C SER A 42 6.93 21.39 2.43
N LEU A 43 6.23 22.09 1.59
CA LEU A 43 6.38 21.94 0.14
C LEU A 43 7.82 22.29 -0.32
N GLU A 44 8.42 23.30 0.29
CA GLU A 44 9.79 23.71 0.05
C GLU A 44 10.78 22.61 0.45
N ASP A 45 10.59 21.98 1.63
CA ASP A 45 11.37 20.82 2.04
C ASP A 45 11.33 19.70 1.00
N LEU A 46 10.13 19.39 0.49
CA LEU A 46 9.95 18.33 -0.51
C LEU A 46 10.61 18.72 -1.85
N LYS A 47 10.52 19.98 -2.29
CA LYS A 47 11.21 20.46 -3.49
C LYS A 47 12.73 20.38 -3.36
N GLU A 48 13.28 20.70 -2.17
CA GLU A 48 14.70 20.53 -1.89
C GLU A 48 15.12 19.06 -1.92
N LEU A 49 14.33 18.18 -1.31
CA LEU A 49 14.58 16.72 -1.34
C LEU A 49 14.51 16.20 -2.79
N ARG A 50 13.55 16.68 -3.58
CA ARG A 50 13.45 16.33 -5.01
C ARG A 50 14.70 16.74 -5.78
N ALA A 51 15.21 17.94 -5.55
CA ALA A 51 16.44 18.42 -6.16
C ALA A 51 17.69 17.59 -5.80
N LEU A 52 17.67 16.94 -4.63
CA LEU A 52 18.70 16.02 -4.17
C LEU A 52 18.48 14.57 -4.65
N GLY A 53 17.47 14.32 -5.48
CA GLY A 53 17.23 13.04 -6.11
C GLY A 53 16.19 12.15 -5.42
N TYR A 54 15.52 12.58 -4.34
CA TYR A 54 14.42 11.82 -3.77
C TYR A 54 13.27 11.71 -4.76
N ASP A 55 12.92 10.48 -5.11
CA ASP A 55 11.87 10.16 -6.07
C ASP A 55 11.44 8.69 -5.91
N GLY A 56 10.22 8.35 -6.33
CA GLY A 56 9.73 6.97 -6.19
C GLY A 56 9.50 6.56 -4.74
N ILE A 57 8.89 7.44 -3.94
CA ILE A 57 8.60 7.18 -2.52
C ILE A 57 7.49 6.12 -2.41
N THR A 58 7.74 5.02 -1.70
CA THR A 58 6.73 3.99 -1.45
C THR A 58 6.03 4.27 -0.12
N ILE A 59 4.72 4.53 -0.19
CA ILE A 59 3.91 5.01 0.92
C ILE A 59 2.98 3.91 1.40
N GLY A 60 3.05 3.57 2.69
CA GLY A 60 2.10 2.71 3.37
C GLY A 60 0.77 3.44 3.59
N VAL A 61 -0.09 3.45 2.55
CA VAL A 61 -1.45 3.98 2.63
C VAL A 61 -2.39 2.96 3.25
N GLU A 62 -2.20 1.69 2.92
CA GLU A 62 -2.92 0.51 3.38
C GLU A 62 -4.37 0.44 2.90
N THR A 63 -5.15 1.51 3.06
CA THR A 63 -6.56 1.62 2.67
C THR A 63 -6.99 3.07 2.55
N GLY A 64 -8.13 3.31 1.88
CA GLY A 64 -8.84 4.59 1.86
C GLY A 64 -10.08 4.62 2.77
N ASP A 65 -10.28 3.60 3.62
CA ASP A 65 -11.40 3.52 4.56
C ASP A 65 -11.01 4.06 5.94
N ASP A 66 -11.53 5.21 6.31
CA ASP A 66 -11.19 5.91 7.54
C ASP A 66 -11.53 5.11 8.82
N GLU A 67 -12.56 4.27 8.78
CA GLU A 67 -12.91 3.39 9.89
C GLU A 67 -11.80 2.35 10.12
N SER A 68 -11.32 1.72 9.05
CA SER A 68 -10.21 0.76 9.12
C SER A 68 -8.89 1.43 9.50
N LEU A 69 -8.60 2.64 8.97
CA LEU A 69 -7.42 3.42 9.36
C LEU A 69 -7.43 3.74 10.87
N THR A 70 -8.59 4.12 11.41
CA THR A 70 -8.76 4.42 12.83
C THR A 70 -8.61 3.16 13.67
N PHE A 71 -9.30 2.07 13.32
CA PHE A 71 -9.23 0.80 14.04
C PHE A 71 -7.81 0.23 14.09
N MET A 72 -7.07 0.33 12.98
CA MET A 72 -5.68 -0.13 12.87
C MET A 72 -4.65 0.88 13.41
N ASN A 73 -5.11 1.97 14.06
CA ASN A 73 -4.27 3.00 14.68
C ASN A 73 -3.16 3.54 13.73
N LYS A 74 -3.55 3.87 12.48
CA LYS A 74 -2.60 4.32 11.45
C LYS A 74 -2.12 5.77 11.67
N GLY A 75 -2.85 6.57 12.45
CA GLY A 75 -2.49 7.95 12.80
C GLY A 75 -2.78 8.97 11.70
N PHE A 76 -3.51 8.60 10.65
CA PHE A 76 -3.96 9.47 9.56
C PHE A 76 -5.30 9.01 8.99
N GLN A 77 -5.92 9.83 8.16
CA GLN A 77 -7.20 9.59 7.49
C GLN A 77 -7.04 9.71 5.97
N SER A 78 -8.04 9.31 5.21
CA SER A 78 -8.04 9.38 3.73
C SER A 78 -7.80 10.80 3.20
N LYS A 79 -8.33 11.82 3.88
CA LYS A 79 -8.07 13.23 3.56
C LYS A 79 -6.59 13.61 3.66
N ASP A 80 -5.88 13.05 4.64
CA ASP A 80 -4.45 13.31 4.83
C ASP A 80 -3.63 12.66 3.69
N VAL A 81 -4.04 11.45 3.25
CA VAL A 81 -3.45 10.82 2.05
C VAL A 81 -3.58 11.72 0.84
N LEU A 82 -4.79 12.25 0.60
CA LEU A 82 -5.06 13.14 -0.53
C LEU A 82 -4.20 14.40 -0.48
N GLU A 83 -4.14 15.05 0.67
CA GLU A 83 -3.36 16.28 0.88
C GLU A 83 -1.86 16.04 0.68
N GLN A 84 -1.31 15.01 1.34
CA GLN A 84 0.13 14.78 1.30
C GLN A 84 0.60 14.29 -0.07
N CYS A 85 -0.19 13.46 -0.78
CA CYS A 85 0.16 13.03 -2.13
C CYS A 85 0.08 14.19 -3.14
N ARG A 86 -0.88 15.11 -3.02
CA ARG A 86 -0.91 16.33 -3.84
C ARG A 86 0.31 17.23 -3.58
N LYS A 87 0.76 17.30 -2.34
CA LYS A 87 1.99 18.03 -1.99
C LYS A 87 3.23 17.37 -2.61
N LEU A 88 3.29 16.05 -2.69
CA LEU A 88 4.34 15.33 -3.42
C LEU A 88 4.26 15.58 -4.94
N ASP A 89 3.05 15.54 -5.53
CA ASP A 89 2.84 15.87 -6.94
C ASP A 89 3.34 17.28 -7.27
N GLU A 90 3.03 18.28 -6.43
CA GLU A 90 3.48 19.66 -6.59
C GLU A 90 5.01 19.81 -6.43
N ALA A 91 5.62 19.01 -5.58
CA ALA A 91 7.08 18.95 -5.44
C ALA A 91 7.77 18.18 -6.57
N GLY A 92 7.02 17.51 -7.45
CA GLY A 92 7.55 16.68 -8.54
C GLY A 92 8.15 15.35 -8.07
N ILE A 93 7.74 14.86 -6.89
CA ILE A 93 8.16 13.56 -6.34
C ILE A 93 7.12 12.51 -6.72
N SER A 94 7.53 11.51 -7.49
CA SER A 94 6.68 10.37 -7.78
C SER A 94 6.57 9.43 -6.59
N TYR A 95 5.46 8.69 -6.51
CA TYR A 95 5.20 7.79 -5.39
C TYR A 95 4.50 6.51 -5.83
N ASN A 96 4.60 5.49 -4.98
CA ASN A 96 3.91 4.21 -5.06
C ASN A 96 3.09 4.00 -3.79
N PHE A 97 2.04 3.19 -3.87
CA PHE A 97 1.22 2.83 -2.71
C PHE A 97 1.42 1.39 -2.31
N PHE A 98 1.52 1.14 -1.01
CA PHE A 98 1.16 -0.14 -0.41
C PHE A 98 -0.32 -0.14 -0.08
N TYR A 99 -1.02 -1.19 -0.54
CA TYR A 99 -2.38 -1.54 -0.20
C TYR A 99 -2.38 -2.85 0.58
N LEU A 100 -3.10 -2.90 1.69
CA LEU A 100 -3.14 -4.08 2.55
C LEU A 100 -4.49 -4.79 2.43
N THR A 101 -4.54 -5.81 1.57
CA THR A 101 -5.73 -6.63 1.37
C THR A 101 -6.07 -7.41 2.65
N GLY A 102 -7.33 -7.41 3.03
CA GLY A 102 -7.83 -8.07 4.25
C GLY A 102 -7.83 -7.18 5.49
N ILE A 103 -7.50 -5.90 5.36
CA ILE A 103 -7.44 -4.96 6.49
C ILE A 103 -8.84 -4.61 7.07
N TYR A 104 -9.89 -4.81 6.30
CA TYR A 104 -11.26 -4.44 6.68
C TYR A 104 -11.92 -5.43 7.62
N GLY A 105 -11.51 -6.70 7.58
CA GLY A 105 -12.16 -7.79 8.26
C GLY A 105 -13.35 -8.37 7.50
N ALA A 106 -13.80 -9.54 7.94
CA ALA A 106 -14.79 -10.36 7.27
C ALA A 106 -16.06 -9.60 6.86
N GLY A 107 -16.48 -9.77 5.60
CA GLY A 107 -17.67 -9.19 5.02
C GLY A 107 -17.55 -7.70 4.62
N ARG A 108 -16.40 -7.05 4.80
CA ARG A 108 -16.22 -5.61 4.57
C ARG A 108 -15.28 -5.27 3.40
N GLY A 109 -14.54 -6.27 2.88
CA GLY A 109 -13.49 -6.08 1.88
C GLY A 109 -13.96 -5.34 0.61
N GLU A 110 -15.09 -5.72 0.02
CA GLU A 110 -15.59 -5.06 -1.19
C GLU A 110 -15.95 -3.58 -0.98
N VAL A 111 -16.58 -3.25 0.17
CA VAL A 111 -16.93 -1.85 0.49
C VAL A 111 -15.66 -1.02 0.72
N GLY A 112 -14.71 -1.57 1.46
CA GLY A 112 -13.44 -0.91 1.72
C GLY A 112 -12.60 -0.72 0.46
N ALA A 113 -12.53 -1.73 -0.41
CA ALA A 113 -11.84 -1.65 -1.69
C ALA A 113 -12.43 -0.56 -2.62
N LYS A 114 -13.77 -0.40 -2.65
CA LYS A 114 -14.42 0.69 -3.39
C LYS A 114 -14.05 2.06 -2.84
N LYS A 115 -14.06 2.25 -1.51
CA LYS A 115 -13.62 3.51 -0.87
C LYS A 115 -12.16 3.82 -1.19
N THR A 116 -11.31 2.80 -1.16
CA THR A 116 -9.89 2.94 -1.50
C THR A 116 -9.69 3.31 -2.97
N ALA A 117 -10.41 2.65 -3.88
CA ALA A 117 -10.36 3.02 -5.31
C ALA A 117 -10.84 4.47 -5.54
N MET A 118 -11.88 4.93 -4.84
CA MET A 118 -12.35 6.32 -4.91
C MET A 118 -11.27 7.32 -4.47
N LEU A 119 -10.51 7.00 -3.44
CA LEU A 119 -9.37 7.82 -3.00
C LEU A 119 -8.26 7.79 -4.05
N PHE A 120 -7.82 6.60 -4.46
CA PHE A 120 -6.69 6.41 -5.37
C PHE A 120 -6.92 7.02 -6.74
N ASN A 121 -8.16 7.00 -7.23
CA ASN A 121 -8.56 7.61 -8.50
C ASN A 121 -8.39 9.15 -8.55
N GLN A 122 -8.12 9.79 -7.42
CA GLN A 122 -7.85 11.23 -7.32
C GLN A 122 -6.35 11.54 -7.28
N LEU A 123 -5.48 10.52 -7.37
CA LEU A 123 -4.03 10.58 -7.15
C LEU A 123 -3.28 9.91 -8.30
N ASN A 124 -1.94 10.03 -8.30
CA ASN A 124 -1.10 9.59 -9.40
C ASN A 124 -0.04 8.54 -9.01
N PRO A 125 -0.36 7.48 -8.21
CA PRO A 125 0.63 6.47 -7.86
C PRO A 125 1.14 5.76 -9.11
N LYS A 126 2.46 5.59 -9.22
CA LYS A 126 3.07 4.87 -10.34
C LYS A 126 2.82 3.36 -10.22
N ILE A 127 2.86 2.86 -8.99
CA ILE A 127 2.62 1.45 -8.67
C ILE A 127 1.69 1.39 -7.47
N ILE A 128 0.75 0.44 -7.50
CA ILE A 128 0.01 -0.02 -6.33
C ILE A 128 0.48 -1.44 -6.06
N GLU A 129 1.23 -1.60 -4.98
CA GLU A 129 1.67 -2.90 -4.50
C GLU A 129 0.69 -3.39 -3.44
N SER A 130 0.02 -4.51 -3.70
CA SER A 130 -0.86 -5.12 -2.71
C SER A 130 -0.14 -6.25 -2.00
N SER A 131 -0.27 -6.28 -0.68
CA SER A 131 0.10 -7.39 0.18
C SER A 131 -1.12 -7.86 0.96
N MET A 132 -1.24 -9.17 1.20
CA MET A 132 -2.32 -9.70 2.02
C MET A 132 -1.93 -9.70 3.50
N LEU A 133 -2.87 -9.27 4.35
CA LEU A 133 -2.70 -9.20 5.79
C LEU A 133 -2.33 -10.56 6.36
N THR A 134 -1.25 -10.59 7.13
CA THR A 134 -0.82 -11.75 7.93
C THR A 134 -0.85 -11.35 9.40
N ILE A 135 -1.55 -12.13 10.21
CA ILE A 135 -1.81 -11.81 11.62
C ILE A 135 -0.87 -12.60 12.51
N TYR A 136 -0.03 -11.89 13.23
CA TYR A 136 0.89 -12.50 14.21
C TYR A 136 0.24 -12.57 15.59
N LYS A 137 0.45 -13.68 16.29
CA LYS A 137 -0.09 -13.92 17.65
C LYS A 137 0.35 -12.87 18.68
N THR A 138 1.41 -12.14 18.41
CA THR A 138 1.94 -11.06 19.25
C THR A 138 1.35 -9.70 18.92
N SER A 139 0.52 -9.57 17.87
CA SER A 139 -0.05 -8.30 17.45
C SER A 139 -1.27 -7.90 18.28
N GLU A 140 -1.52 -6.60 18.39
CA GLU A 140 -2.74 -6.06 19.00
C GLU A 140 -3.99 -6.55 18.24
N LEU A 141 -3.93 -6.65 16.91
CA LEU A 141 -5.02 -7.16 16.10
C LEU A 141 -5.40 -8.60 16.47
N TYR A 142 -4.41 -9.45 16.79
CA TYR A 142 -4.69 -10.80 17.28
C TYR A 142 -5.47 -10.78 18.61
N GLN A 143 -5.15 -9.84 19.50
CA GLN A 143 -5.90 -9.66 20.76
C GLN A 143 -7.34 -9.22 20.50
N GLU A 144 -7.58 -8.34 19.54
CA GLU A 144 -8.93 -7.92 19.14
C GLU A 144 -9.75 -9.08 18.55
N ILE A 145 -9.11 -9.98 17.81
CA ILE A 145 -9.74 -11.24 17.34
C ILE A 145 -10.14 -12.11 18.53
N GLN A 146 -9.26 -12.29 19.50
CA GLN A 146 -9.56 -13.12 20.70
C GLN A 146 -10.72 -12.55 21.55
N LYS A 147 -10.90 -11.22 21.54
CA LYS A 147 -12.02 -10.52 22.18
C LYS A 147 -13.33 -10.59 21.36
N GLY A 148 -13.26 -11.05 20.10
CA GLY A 148 -14.41 -11.05 19.19
C GLY A 148 -14.72 -9.69 18.56
N ASN A 149 -13.85 -8.69 18.71
CA ASN A 149 -14.06 -7.33 18.19
C ASN A 149 -13.73 -7.22 16.69
N TRP A 150 -12.97 -8.17 16.15
CA TRP A 150 -12.60 -8.19 14.75
C TRP A 150 -12.47 -9.64 14.26
N LYS A 151 -12.88 -9.89 13.02
CA LYS A 151 -12.80 -11.20 12.38
C LYS A 151 -12.01 -11.08 11.09
N GLU A 152 -11.03 -11.98 10.89
CA GLU A 152 -10.24 -12.03 9.67
C GLU A 152 -11.12 -12.45 8.48
N GLU A 153 -10.88 -11.82 7.32
CA GLU A 153 -11.44 -12.25 6.05
C GLU A 153 -10.96 -13.67 5.70
N SER A 154 -11.80 -14.44 5.04
CA SER A 154 -11.39 -15.67 4.38
C SER A 154 -10.41 -15.35 3.24
N GLU A 155 -9.67 -16.34 2.79
CA GLU A 155 -8.72 -16.14 1.68
C GLU A 155 -9.45 -15.81 0.38
N ILE A 156 -10.65 -16.39 0.19
CA ILE A 156 -11.53 -16.07 -0.95
C ILE A 156 -12.06 -14.63 -0.84
N GLU A 157 -12.47 -14.15 0.33
CA GLU A 157 -12.87 -12.75 0.53
C GLU A 157 -11.75 -11.78 0.15
N LYS A 158 -10.49 -12.08 0.52
CA LYS A 158 -9.32 -11.27 0.14
C LYS A 158 -9.11 -11.22 -1.37
N LEU A 159 -9.37 -12.31 -2.10
CA LEU A 159 -9.30 -12.31 -3.56
C LEU A 159 -10.43 -11.48 -4.19
N ILE A 160 -11.63 -11.55 -3.63
CA ILE A 160 -12.79 -10.74 -4.05
C ILE A 160 -12.51 -9.26 -3.78
N GLU A 161 -11.95 -8.91 -2.64
CA GLU A 161 -11.52 -7.56 -2.29
C GLU A 161 -10.52 -7.01 -3.33
N LEU A 162 -9.47 -7.77 -3.64
CA LEU A 162 -8.47 -7.37 -4.64
C LEU A 162 -9.10 -7.19 -6.03
N LYS A 163 -9.99 -8.10 -6.43
CA LYS A 163 -10.76 -7.97 -7.68
C LYS A 163 -11.58 -6.68 -7.69
N THR A 164 -12.29 -6.40 -6.60
CA THR A 164 -13.11 -5.19 -6.45
C THR A 164 -12.26 -3.92 -6.55
N LEU A 165 -11.06 -3.91 -5.95
CA LEU A 165 -10.13 -2.79 -6.11
C LEU A 165 -9.79 -2.58 -7.58
N VAL A 166 -9.34 -3.63 -8.28
CA VAL A 166 -8.95 -3.56 -9.70
C VAL A 166 -10.12 -3.08 -10.58
N GLU A 167 -11.33 -3.56 -10.32
CA GLU A 167 -12.55 -3.16 -11.06
C GLU A 167 -12.86 -1.67 -10.93
N ASN A 168 -12.59 -1.08 -9.77
CA ASN A 168 -12.97 0.31 -9.49
C ASN A 168 -11.82 1.32 -9.72
N LEU A 169 -10.59 0.87 -9.95
CA LEU A 169 -9.49 1.75 -10.33
C LEU A 169 -9.65 2.22 -11.79
N THR A 170 -9.52 3.54 -12.02
CA THR A 170 -9.63 4.16 -13.35
C THR A 170 -8.37 4.88 -13.81
N ILE A 171 -7.36 4.99 -12.94
CA ILE A 171 -6.11 5.71 -13.17
C ILE A 171 -5.08 4.89 -13.94
N ASN A 172 -4.10 5.60 -14.53
CA ASN A 172 -2.91 4.98 -15.11
C ASN A 172 -1.94 4.60 -14.00
N THR A 173 -1.88 3.33 -13.65
CA THR A 173 -0.98 2.80 -12.64
C THR A 173 -0.64 1.34 -12.93
N ARG A 174 0.46 0.86 -12.38
CA ARG A 174 0.78 -0.56 -12.38
C ARG A 174 0.31 -1.19 -11.08
N ILE A 175 -0.42 -2.31 -11.14
CA ILE A 175 -0.75 -3.10 -9.96
C ILE A 175 0.14 -4.34 -9.90
N VAL A 176 0.64 -4.66 -8.71
CA VAL A 176 1.50 -5.82 -8.44
C VAL A 176 1.16 -6.46 -7.09
N THR A 177 1.27 -7.79 -7.00
CA THR A 177 1.08 -8.58 -5.78
C THR A 177 2.27 -9.55 -5.59
N ASP A 178 3.49 -9.00 -5.57
CA ASP A 178 4.70 -9.81 -5.61
C ASP A 178 5.16 -10.34 -4.24
N GLY A 179 4.63 -9.78 -3.15
CA GLY A 179 5.00 -10.18 -1.78
C GLY A 179 4.61 -11.61 -1.43
N ALA A 180 5.41 -12.27 -0.59
CA ALA A 180 5.20 -13.66 -0.17
C ALA A 180 3.87 -13.89 0.58
N SER A 181 3.26 -12.84 1.15
CA SER A 181 1.94 -12.92 1.78
C SER A 181 0.78 -13.08 0.79
N ASN A 182 1.01 -12.85 -0.51
CA ASN A 182 -0.03 -12.98 -1.52
C ASN A 182 -0.19 -14.44 -1.96
N LEU A 183 -1.44 -14.85 -2.10
CA LEU A 183 -1.80 -16.21 -2.55
C LEU A 183 -1.61 -16.43 -4.04
N ILE A 184 -1.73 -15.33 -4.80
CA ILE A 184 -1.62 -15.31 -6.26
C ILE A 184 -0.79 -14.13 -6.71
N GLN A 185 -0.10 -14.29 -7.82
CA GLN A 185 0.62 -13.18 -8.46
C GLN A 185 -0.28 -12.47 -9.48
N VAL A 186 -0.46 -11.17 -9.28
CA VAL A 186 -1.17 -10.27 -10.20
C VAL A 186 -0.22 -9.17 -10.61
N ARG A 187 -0.03 -8.99 -11.92
CA ARG A 187 0.80 -7.91 -12.47
C ARG A 187 0.16 -7.38 -13.75
N GLY A 188 -0.04 -6.08 -13.82
CA GLY A 188 -0.56 -5.45 -15.03
C GLY A 188 -0.61 -3.94 -14.93
N ASN A 189 -0.76 -3.29 -16.09
CA ASN A 189 -0.90 -1.85 -16.23
C ASN A 189 -2.37 -1.48 -16.42
N LEU A 190 -2.89 -0.63 -15.54
CA LEU A 190 -4.25 -0.12 -15.65
C LEU A 190 -4.25 1.17 -16.49
N PRO A 191 -5.27 1.41 -17.31
CA PRO A 191 -6.44 0.56 -17.54
C PRO A 191 -6.23 -0.55 -18.60
N ALA A 192 -5.08 -0.60 -19.27
CA ALA A 192 -4.85 -1.46 -20.43
C ALA A 192 -5.10 -2.96 -20.15
N ASP A 193 -4.57 -3.47 -19.03
CA ASP A 193 -4.69 -4.89 -18.68
C ASP A 193 -5.92 -5.21 -17.82
N LYS A 194 -6.77 -4.23 -17.51
CA LYS A 194 -7.86 -4.36 -16.52
C LYS A 194 -8.74 -5.59 -16.74
N LYS A 195 -9.24 -5.78 -17.97
CA LYS A 195 -10.11 -6.90 -18.29
C LYS A 195 -9.41 -8.25 -18.10
N LYS A 196 -8.12 -8.34 -18.46
CA LYS A 196 -7.32 -9.55 -18.29
C LYS A 196 -7.11 -9.87 -16.81
N LEU A 197 -6.82 -8.86 -16.00
CA LEU A 197 -6.62 -9.01 -14.55
C LEU A 197 -7.89 -9.46 -13.85
N ILE A 198 -9.04 -8.86 -14.18
CA ILE A 198 -10.34 -9.25 -13.62
C ILE A 198 -10.65 -10.71 -13.96
N LYS A 199 -10.51 -11.12 -15.24
CA LYS A 199 -10.75 -12.51 -15.65
C LYS A 199 -9.82 -13.49 -14.94
N HIS A 200 -8.55 -13.12 -14.73
CA HIS A 200 -7.61 -13.94 -13.98
C HIS A 200 -8.05 -14.10 -12.51
N LEU A 201 -8.45 -13.00 -11.85
CA LEU A 201 -8.94 -13.04 -10.46
C LEU A 201 -10.24 -13.86 -10.34
N GLU A 202 -11.18 -13.72 -11.27
CA GLU A 202 -12.41 -14.53 -11.31
C GLU A 202 -12.10 -16.02 -11.44
N TYR A 203 -11.15 -16.38 -12.30
CA TYR A 203 -10.70 -17.77 -12.42
C TYR A 203 -10.11 -18.29 -11.11
N GLN A 204 -9.25 -17.51 -10.45
CA GLN A 204 -8.66 -17.89 -9.17
C GLN A 204 -9.72 -18.05 -8.07
N ILE A 205 -10.67 -17.12 -7.96
CA ILE A 205 -11.77 -17.17 -7.01
C ILE A 205 -12.63 -18.42 -7.22
N SER A 206 -12.97 -18.74 -8.47
CA SER A 206 -13.83 -19.88 -8.81
C SER A 206 -13.17 -21.24 -8.56
N ASN A 207 -11.84 -21.29 -8.55
CA ASN A 207 -11.07 -22.52 -8.35
C ASN A 207 -10.32 -22.54 -7.00
N ALA A 208 -10.58 -21.57 -6.13
CA ALA A 208 -9.93 -21.47 -4.83
C ALA A 208 -10.42 -22.59 -3.87
N ASP A 209 -9.48 -23.25 -3.23
CA ASP A 209 -9.76 -24.08 -2.06
C ASP A 209 -9.34 -23.31 -0.79
N GLU A 210 -10.33 -22.82 -0.07
CA GLU A 210 -10.14 -22.00 1.14
C GLU A 210 -9.24 -22.70 2.18
N ALA A 211 -9.41 -24.03 2.36
CA ALA A 211 -8.65 -24.78 3.35
C ALA A 211 -7.15 -24.80 3.01
N SER A 212 -6.81 -25.12 1.77
CA SER A 212 -5.43 -25.14 1.29
C SER A 212 -4.78 -23.76 1.31
N LEU A 213 -5.52 -22.71 0.92
CA LEU A 213 -5.03 -21.35 0.96
C LEU A 213 -4.78 -20.88 2.39
N ARG A 214 -5.66 -21.25 3.31
CA ARG A 214 -5.52 -20.92 4.73
C ARG A 214 -4.34 -21.66 5.36
N GLU A 215 -4.14 -22.93 5.03
CA GLU A 215 -2.98 -23.70 5.46
C GLU A 215 -1.67 -23.05 5.00
N TYR A 216 -1.60 -22.62 3.73
CA TYR A 216 -0.45 -21.85 3.22
C TYR A 216 -0.19 -20.62 4.08
N ARG A 217 -1.22 -19.80 4.36
CA ARG A 217 -1.06 -18.55 5.13
C ARG A 217 -0.55 -18.79 6.55
N VAL A 218 -1.11 -19.76 7.28
CA VAL A 218 -0.69 -20.02 8.67
C VAL A 218 0.71 -20.61 8.78
N ASN A 219 1.23 -21.17 7.69
CA ASN A 219 2.59 -21.71 7.59
C ASN A 219 3.63 -20.68 7.10
N LEU A 220 3.23 -19.45 6.75
CA LEU A 220 4.18 -18.38 6.42
C LEU A 220 5.01 -18.03 7.65
N ARG A 221 6.30 -18.35 7.60
CA ARG A 221 7.22 -18.12 8.74
C ARG A 221 8.05 -16.85 8.61
N HIS A 222 8.22 -16.35 7.39
CA HIS A 222 9.06 -15.18 7.09
C HIS A 222 8.38 -14.33 6.01
N LEU A 223 8.14 -13.06 6.31
CA LEU A 223 7.66 -12.02 5.40
C LEU A 223 8.72 -10.93 5.27
#